data_fd69a19ae242c72eb76187c2de90e29d
#
_entry.id   fd69a19ae242c72eb76187c2de90e29d
#
_cell.length_a   1.000
_cell.length_b   1.000
_cell.length_c   1.000
_cell.angle_alpha   90.00
_cell.angle_beta   90.00
_cell.angle_gamma   90.00
#
_symmetry.space_group_name_H-M   'P 1'
#
loop_
_entity.id
_entity.type
_entity.pdbx_description
1 polymer ?
#
loop_
_entity_poly.entity_id
_entity_poly.type
_entity_poly.pdbx_seq_one_letter_code
_entity_poly.pdbx_strand_id
1 'polypeptide(L)'
;MTKATEIFKGPYSTDGIYIYDCNNQMCLMAGDCENYPEQMLGRICEILNNTKPTKGNPAVSVEDGHIYLNGDLILVVRGWGYLTGAGCLNLSNEEALKIQDEFAQHVVNCLRGEA
;
A
#
# COMPACT_ATOMS: atom_id res chain seq x y z
N MET A 1 -6.46 -11.44 15.86
CA MET A 1 -5.36 -10.62 15.33
C MET A 1 -5.86 -9.82 14.13
N THR A 2 -5.76 -8.50 14.19
CA THR A 2 -6.25 -7.62 13.11
C THR A 2 -5.30 -7.68 11.91
N LYS A 3 -5.83 -8.00 10.74
CA LYS A 3 -5.04 -8.03 9.51
C LYS A 3 -4.94 -6.64 8.90
N ALA A 4 -3.84 -6.36 8.21
CA ALA A 4 -3.63 -5.08 7.55
C ALA A 4 -4.78 -4.71 6.59
N THR A 5 -5.31 -5.69 5.86
CA THR A 5 -6.42 -5.50 4.92
C THR A 5 -7.75 -5.23 5.61
N GLU A 6 -7.85 -5.47 6.91
CA GLU A 6 -9.03 -5.11 7.70
C GLU A 6 -8.94 -3.69 8.21
N ILE A 7 -7.73 -3.14 8.28
CA ILE A 7 -7.47 -1.77 8.71
C ILE A 7 -7.50 -0.82 7.50
N PHE A 8 -6.77 -1.15 6.44
CA PHE A 8 -6.75 -0.39 5.19
C PHE A 8 -7.57 -1.13 4.14
N LYS A 9 -8.88 -0.92 4.18
CA LYS A 9 -9.84 -1.63 3.32
C LYS A 9 -10.10 -0.88 2.02
N GLY A 10 -10.32 -1.66 0.94
CA GLY A 10 -10.84 -1.13 -0.31
C GLY A 10 -12.34 -0.85 -0.24
N PRO A 11 -12.91 -0.19 -1.23
CA PRO A 11 -12.21 0.25 -2.43
C PRO A 11 -11.23 1.39 -2.16
N TYR A 12 -10.13 1.35 -2.88
CA TYR A 12 -9.07 2.36 -2.78
C TYR A 12 -9.27 3.44 -3.83
N SER A 13 -8.79 4.66 -3.52
CA SER A 13 -8.82 5.80 -4.43
C SER A 13 -7.48 6.51 -4.42
N THR A 14 -7.23 7.36 -5.42
CA THR A 14 -5.97 8.09 -5.51
C THR A 14 -6.20 9.51 -6.01
N ASP A 15 -5.35 10.43 -5.52
CA ASP A 15 -5.29 11.80 -6.03
C ASP A 15 -4.07 12.02 -6.96
N GLY A 16 -3.33 10.94 -7.27
CA GLY A 16 -2.11 10.99 -8.08
C GLY A 16 -0.83 11.01 -7.29
N ILE A 17 -0.89 11.25 -5.98
CA ILE A 17 0.26 11.28 -5.07
C ILE A 17 0.09 10.22 -3.97
N TYR A 18 -1.10 10.10 -3.45
CA TYR A 18 -1.44 9.17 -2.36
C TYR A 18 -2.53 8.21 -2.80
N ILE A 19 -2.57 7.06 -2.15
CA ILE A 19 -3.68 6.11 -2.25
C ILE A 19 -4.38 6.08 -0.90
N TYR A 20 -5.70 6.22 -0.93
CA TYR A 20 -6.56 6.25 0.24
C TYR A 20 -7.40 4.98 0.33
N ASP A 21 -7.71 4.54 1.55
CA ASP A 21 -8.62 3.42 1.77
C ASP A 21 -10.09 3.88 1.69
N CYS A 22 -11.02 2.99 1.97
CA CYS A 22 -12.46 3.31 1.90
C CYS A 22 -12.90 4.35 2.94
N ASN A 23 -12.09 4.61 3.95
CA ASN A 23 -12.34 5.60 4.99
C ASN A 23 -11.56 6.89 4.76
N ASN A 24 -10.97 7.07 3.57
CA ASN A 24 -10.13 8.20 3.20
C ASN A 24 -8.87 8.33 4.05
N GLN A 25 -8.39 7.22 4.63
CA GLN A 25 -7.11 7.20 5.32
C GLN A 25 -6.00 6.96 4.30
N MET A 26 -4.96 7.78 4.37
CA MET A 26 -3.80 7.65 3.49
C MET A 26 -3.06 6.35 3.86
N CYS A 27 -3.03 5.39 2.95
CA CYS A 27 -2.36 4.11 3.21
C CYS A 27 -1.10 3.91 2.37
N LEU A 28 -0.99 4.57 1.22
CA LEU A 28 0.18 4.50 0.36
C LEU A 28 0.53 5.87 -0.18
N MET A 29 1.81 6.10 -0.46
CA MET A 29 2.32 7.32 -1.06
C MET A 29 3.20 6.96 -2.24
N ALA A 30 3.17 7.77 -3.30
CA ALA A 30 4.07 7.61 -4.45
C ALA A 30 5.52 7.74 -4.00
N GLY A 31 6.37 6.85 -4.48
CA GLY A 31 7.80 6.94 -4.27
C GLY A 31 8.41 8.06 -5.07
N ASP A 32 9.67 8.38 -4.75
CA ASP A 32 10.41 9.44 -5.44
C ASP A 32 11.08 8.86 -6.68
N CYS A 33 10.27 8.56 -7.70
CA CYS A 33 10.76 7.97 -8.93
C CYS A 33 10.28 8.75 -10.14
N GLU A 34 11.22 9.40 -10.84
CA GLU A 34 10.93 10.22 -12.01
C GLU A 34 10.45 9.40 -13.23
N ASN A 35 10.73 8.10 -13.22
CA ASN A 35 10.42 7.21 -14.34
C ASN A 35 8.97 6.68 -14.33
N TYR A 36 8.21 6.99 -13.28
CA TYR A 36 6.85 6.46 -13.14
C TYR A 36 5.86 7.61 -13.01
N PRO A 37 5.05 7.86 -14.05
CA PRO A 37 4.11 8.98 -14.06
C PRO A 37 2.93 8.77 -13.11
N GLU A 38 2.21 9.85 -12.82
CA GLU A 38 1.03 9.85 -11.94
C GLU A 38 0.00 8.77 -12.31
N GLN A 39 -0.12 8.46 -13.59
CA GLN A 39 -1.03 7.43 -14.09
C GLN A 39 -0.76 6.06 -13.46
N MET A 40 0.45 5.86 -12.96
CA MET A 40 0.81 4.59 -12.32
C MET A 40 0.01 4.35 -11.03
N LEU A 41 -0.23 5.39 -10.22
CA LEU A 41 -1.03 5.24 -9.01
C LEU A 41 -2.47 4.88 -9.32
N GLY A 42 -3.05 5.46 -10.37
CA GLY A 42 -4.39 5.09 -10.82
C GLY A 42 -4.47 3.62 -11.19
N ARG A 43 -3.47 3.12 -11.91
CA ARG A 43 -3.41 1.72 -12.29
C ARG A 43 -3.20 0.80 -11.10
N ILE A 44 -2.36 1.21 -10.15
CA ILE A 44 -2.17 0.45 -8.91
C ILE A 44 -3.48 0.36 -8.12
N CYS A 45 -4.22 1.47 -8.01
CA CYS A 45 -5.54 1.47 -7.38
C CYS A 45 -6.48 0.49 -8.06
N GLU A 46 -6.52 0.46 -9.39
CA GLU A 46 -7.36 -0.48 -10.13
C GLU A 46 -7.00 -1.92 -9.79
N ILE A 47 -5.71 -2.23 -9.73
CA ILE A 47 -5.24 -3.57 -9.39
C ILE A 47 -5.65 -3.94 -7.97
N LEU A 48 -5.49 -3.01 -7.01
CA LEU A 48 -5.87 -3.25 -5.62
C LEU A 48 -7.37 -3.44 -5.43
N ASN A 49 -8.17 -2.77 -6.25
CA ASN A 49 -9.64 -2.87 -6.19
C ASN A 49 -10.17 -4.09 -6.96
N ASN A 50 -9.34 -4.73 -7.76
CA ASN A 50 -9.75 -5.85 -8.59
C ASN A 50 -9.61 -7.16 -7.81
N THR A 51 -10.69 -7.93 -7.74
CA THR A 51 -10.70 -9.23 -7.05
C THR A 51 -10.25 -10.39 -7.92
N LYS A 52 -10.06 -10.16 -9.22
CA LYS A 52 -9.61 -11.20 -10.15
C LYS A 52 -8.09 -11.20 -10.26
N PRO A 53 -7.44 -12.38 -10.34
CA PRO A 53 -6.01 -12.45 -10.61
C PRO A 53 -5.68 -11.76 -11.92
N THR A 54 -4.71 -10.86 -11.90
CA THR A 54 -4.24 -10.18 -13.09
C THR A 54 -2.79 -10.56 -13.33
N LYS A 55 -2.34 -10.44 -14.58
CA LYS A 55 -0.95 -10.67 -14.91
C LYS A 55 -0.13 -9.54 -14.29
N GLY A 56 0.63 -9.86 -13.25
CA GLY A 56 1.41 -8.87 -12.51
C GLY A 56 2.85 -8.79 -12.98
N ASN A 57 3.61 -7.96 -12.30
CA ASN A 57 5.03 -7.75 -12.59
C ASN A 57 5.88 -8.41 -11.49
N PRO A 58 6.64 -9.48 -11.81
CA PRO A 58 7.46 -10.19 -10.82
C PRO A 58 8.65 -9.39 -10.30
N ALA A 59 8.97 -8.26 -10.91
CA ALA A 59 10.08 -7.39 -10.47
C ALA A 59 9.70 -6.48 -9.30
N VAL A 60 8.46 -6.56 -8.82
CA VAL A 60 8.01 -5.82 -7.63
C VAL A 60 8.51 -6.51 -6.37
N SER A 61 9.10 -5.76 -5.45
CA SER A 61 9.61 -6.27 -4.19
C SER A 61 9.27 -5.32 -3.03
N VAL A 62 9.46 -5.79 -1.81
CA VAL A 62 9.16 -5.02 -0.61
C VAL A 62 10.32 -5.11 0.38
N GLU A 63 10.61 -3.97 1.04
CA GLU A 63 11.58 -3.91 2.12
C GLU A 63 11.17 -2.78 3.08
N ASP A 64 10.95 -3.11 4.35
CA ASP A 64 10.62 -2.16 5.43
C ASP A 64 9.47 -1.20 5.08
N GLY A 65 8.39 -1.72 4.50
CA GLY A 65 7.23 -0.91 4.14
C GLY A 65 7.43 -0.07 2.89
N HIS A 66 8.53 -0.27 2.18
CA HIS A 66 8.82 0.39 0.91
C HIS A 66 8.66 -0.61 -0.22
N ILE A 67 8.00 -0.21 -1.30
CA ILE A 67 7.72 -1.09 -2.43
C ILE A 67 8.53 -0.60 -3.63
N TYR A 68 9.25 -1.53 -4.25
CA TYR A 68 10.18 -1.26 -5.35
C TYR A 68 9.75 -1.99 -6.62
N LEU A 69 10.00 -1.38 -7.76
CA LEU A 69 9.86 -2.01 -9.07
C LEU A 69 11.20 -1.89 -9.78
N ASN A 70 11.84 -3.03 -10.08
CA ASN A 70 13.18 -3.08 -10.69
C ASN A 70 14.21 -2.28 -9.88
N GLY A 71 14.06 -2.24 -8.55
CA GLY A 71 14.96 -1.50 -7.67
C GLY A 71 14.61 -0.03 -7.47
N ASP A 72 13.61 0.49 -8.18
CA ASP A 72 13.14 1.87 -8.02
C ASP A 72 12.00 1.94 -7.03
N LEU A 73 12.09 2.87 -6.07
CA LEU A 73 11.04 3.07 -5.07
C LEU A 73 9.78 3.64 -5.73
N ILE A 74 8.71 2.86 -5.73
CA ILE A 74 7.44 3.29 -6.35
C ILE A 74 6.36 3.64 -5.33
N LEU A 75 6.35 2.99 -4.16
CA LEU A 75 5.34 3.21 -3.14
C LEU A 75 5.95 3.15 -1.75
N VAL A 76 5.39 3.93 -0.82
CA VAL A 76 5.73 3.88 0.60
C VAL A 76 4.43 3.68 1.37
N VAL A 77 4.39 2.71 2.29
CA VAL A 77 3.23 2.51 3.15
C VAL A 77 3.17 3.63 4.18
N ARG A 78 2.00 4.23 4.32
CA ARG A 78 1.74 5.35 5.23
C ARG A 78 0.70 4.94 6.27
N GLY A 79 0.23 5.89 7.06
CA GLY A 79 -0.81 5.63 8.07
C GLY A 79 -0.28 5.43 9.48
N TRP A 80 0.99 5.76 9.72
CA TRP A 80 1.59 5.60 11.05
C TRP A 80 0.81 6.36 12.13
N GLY A 81 0.42 7.61 11.84
CA GLY A 81 -0.37 8.41 12.77
C GLY A 81 -1.72 7.81 13.09
N TYR A 82 -2.36 7.19 12.10
CA TYR A 82 -3.63 6.48 12.32
C TYR A 82 -3.43 5.20 13.14
N LEU A 83 -2.36 4.47 12.87
CA LEU A 83 -2.08 3.22 13.58
C LEU A 83 -1.69 3.46 15.04
N THR A 84 -0.87 4.47 15.32
CA THR A 84 -0.32 4.72 16.65
C THR A 84 -0.99 5.84 17.43
N GLY A 85 -1.82 6.67 16.79
CA GLY A 85 -2.44 7.83 17.41
C GLY A 85 -3.40 7.47 18.53
N ALA A 86 -3.35 8.21 19.63
CA ALA A 86 -4.20 7.95 20.79
C ALA A 86 -5.69 8.12 20.51
N GLY A 87 -6.06 8.96 19.55
CA GLY A 87 -7.44 9.13 19.09
C GLY A 87 -7.85 8.18 17.98
N CYS A 88 -6.97 7.26 17.57
CA CYS A 88 -7.18 6.35 16.47
C CYS A 88 -7.04 4.90 16.98
N LEU A 89 -6.21 4.08 16.37
CA LEU A 89 -6.07 2.68 16.77
C LEU A 89 -5.18 2.48 18.00
N ASN A 90 -4.32 3.45 18.29
CA ASN A 90 -3.47 3.45 19.49
C ASN A 90 -2.64 2.15 19.62
N LEU A 91 -2.08 1.67 18.53
CA LEU A 91 -1.27 0.46 18.51
C LEU A 91 0.15 0.76 19.01
N SER A 92 0.84 -0.26 19.52
CA SER A 92 2.26 -0.15 19.84
C SER A 92 3.08 0.01 18.55
N ASN A 93 4.32 0.50 18.69
CA ASN A 93 5.21 0.64 17.53
C ASN A 93 5.45 -0.69 16.83
N GLU A 94 5.60 -1.79 17.59
CA GLU A 94 5.79 -3.12 17.02
C GLU A 94 4.58 -3.58 16.20
N GLU A 95 3.38 -3.37 16.75
CA GLU A 95 2.14 -3.74 16.05
C GLU A 95 1.95 -2.90 14.80
N ALA A 96 2.22 -1.59 14.88
CA ALA A 96 2.09 -0.69 13.75
C ALA A 96 3.06 -1.06 12.62
N LEU A 97 4.31 -1.37 12.95
CA LEU A 97 5.30 -1.82 11.97
C LEU A 97 4.85 -3.11 11.29
N LYS A 98 4.31 -4.04 12.07
CA LYS A 98 3.82 -5.32 11.55
C LYS A 98 2.65 -5.10 10.58
N ILE A 99 1.72 -4.21 10.92
CA ILE A 99 0.60 -3.87 10.05
C ILE A 99 1.10 -3.25 8.75
N GLN A 100 2.05 -2.33 8.81
CA GLN A 100 2.62 -1.71 7.61
C GLN A 100 3.32 -2.75 6.73
N ASP A 101 4.08 -3.66 7.31
CA ASP A 101 4.75 -4.73 6.55
C ASP A 101 3.73 -5.68 5.90
N GLU A 102 2.69 -6.06 6.63
CA GLU A 102 1.64 -6.91 6.10
C GLU A 102 0.91 -6.25 4.93
N PHE A 103 0.62 -4.95 5.07
CA PHE A 103 -0.05 -4.20 4.00
C PHE A 103 0.86 -4.07 2.78
N ALA A 104 2.14 -3.76 2.99
CA ALA A 104 3.11 -3.68 1.90
C ALA A 104 3.22 -5.03 1.16
N GLN A 105 3.25 -6.13 1.91
CA GLN A 105 3.31 -7.47 1.31
C GLN A 105 2.03 -7.78 0.52
N HIS A 106 0.88 -7.39 1.05
CA HIS A 106 -0.39 -7.55 0.34
C HIS A 106 -0.38 -6.78 -0.99
N VAL A 107 0.07 -5.53 -0.97
CA VAL A 107 0.17 -4.71 -2.19
C VAL A 107 1.13 -5.35 -3.20
N VAL A 108 2.28 -5.82 -2.75
CA VAL A 108 3.26 -6.50 -3.61
C VAL A 108 2.63 -7.75 -4.23
N ASN A 109 1.92 -8.55 -3.45
CA ASN A 109 1.27 -9.76 -3.95
C ASN A 109 0.24 -9.41 -5.05
N CYS A 110 -0.55 -8.36 -4.84
CA CYS A 110 -1.50 -7.90 -5.86
C CYS A 110 -0.80 -7.44 -7.12
N LEU A 111 0.28 -6.65 -6.99
CA LEU A 111 1.03 -6.13 -8.14
C LEU A 111 1.77 -7.24 -8.90
N ARG A 112 2.15 -8.31 -8.22
CA ARG A 112 2.78 -9.48 -8.85
C ARG A 112 1.76 -10.46 -9.44
N GLY A 113 0.48 -10.23 -9.22
CA GLY A 113 -0.57 -11.13 -9.68
C GLY A 113 -0.74 -12.36 -8.82
N GLU A 114 -0.29 -12.33 -7.57
CA GLU A 114 -0.33 -13.45 -6.63
C GLU A 114 -1.45 -13.28 -5.58
N ALA A 115 -2.50 -12.63 -5.94
CA ALA A 115 -3.61 -12.37 -5.02
C ALA A 115 -4.35 -13.66 -4.62
#